data_a4ddaebad6cf5d0ccbe225e63d1f5908
#
_entry.id   a4ddaebad6cf5d0ccbe225e63d1f5908
#
_cell.length_a   1.000
_cell.length_b   1.000
_cell.length_c   1.000
_cell.angle_alpha   90.00
_cell.angle_beta   90.00
_cell.angle_gamma   90.00
#
_symmetry.space_group_name_H-M   'P 1'
#
loop_
_entity.id
_entity.type
_entity.pdbx_description
1 polymer ?
#
loop_
_entity_poly.entity_id
_entity_poly.type
_entity_poly.pdbx_seq_one_letter_code
_entity_poly.pdbx_strand_id
1 'polypeptide(L)'
;MRTAVAAFLLAVLSAVALGQSQSVVWEGVMEAARKAYEQGRYEEAEKQLKSALQGAEGFEPRDPRLATTLEQIITVYRTQGKMALAEPHYHRLLGIQEGTWGPLDLRLVPTLNGLGMVYASARQYEEAESAYQRALTIREKALGDAHPDVATSLENLAGLYGSAAKFEQAALFYGRALDIREKSQGPEHLNVATTLESMAGLYRDQGKYALAEPLYRRALAIREKAWGPEHSDLVPTLDSLAWVCYGQRKFPEAEPLYWRSLVIWEKAVGADHPTVATALDNLAGVYVAEELFDKAEPLYRRALSIREKSALVSFDKLASLYAGEKKYPEAEQLYKQALAIAEKMNEPVELGMVLQKYAELLRLLERGEEAARLEARVKDIHAKLAAERPPEKKKPKH
;
A
#
# COMPACT_ATOMS: atom_id res chain seq x y z
N MET A 1 48.00 14.97 -45.73
CA MET A 1 47.52 15.56 -44.42
C MET A 1 46.13 16.12 -44.46
N ARG A 2 45.76 16.99 -45.42
CA ARG A 2 44.44 17.62 -45.48
C ARG A 2 43.27 16.63 -45.66
N THR A 3 43.42 15.56 -46.39
CA THR A 3 42.40 14.52 -46.60
C THR A 3 42.16 13.63 -45.39
N ALA A 4 43.19 13.34 -44.61
CA ALA A 4 43.08 12.56 -43.37
C ALA A 4 42.39 13.37 -42.25
N VAL A 5 42.65 14.67 -42.18
CA VAL A 5 41.98 15.57 -41.20
C VAL A 5 40.50 15.75 -41.55
N ALA A 6 40.17 15.88 -42.84
CA ALA A 6 38.77 15.97 -43.29
C ALA A 6 37.99 14.69 -43.03
N ALA A 7 38.58 13.51 -43.24
CA ALA A 7 37.96 12.22 -42.94
C ALA A 7 37.74 12.03 -41.44
N PHE A 8 38.70 12.43 -40.63
CA PHE A 8 38.56 12.40 -39.15
C PHE A 8 37.47 13.34 -38.64
N LEU A 9 37.40 14.59 -39.17
CA LEU A 9 36.35 15.54 -38.82
C LEU A 9 34.95 15.05 -39.25
N LEU A 10 34.79 14.44 -40.42
CA LEU A 10 33.55 13.83 -40.89
C LEU A 10 33.15 12.64 -40.01
N ALA A 11 34.07 11.80 -39.60
CA ALA A 11 33.79 10.69 -38.66
C ALA A 11 33.37 11.18 -37.28
N VAL A 12 34.01 12.24 -36.77
CA VAL A 12 33.60 12.87 -35.48
C VAL A 12 32.23 13.53 -35.58
N LEU A 13 31.94 14.25 -36.68
CA LEU A 13 30.64 14.89 -36.90
C LEU A 13 29.52 13.86 -37.07
N SER A 14 29.78 12.74 -37.74
CA SER A 14 28.79 11.66 -37.88
C SER A 14 28.55 10.91 -36.57
N ALA A 15 29.59 10.70 -35.77
CA ALA A 15 29.45 10.10 -34.45
C ALA A 15 28.66 10.99 -33.45
N VAL A 16 28.90 12.32 -33.49
CA VAL A 16 28.14 13.30 -32.68
C VAL A 16 26.68 13.35 -33.15
N ALA A 17 26.39 13.34 -34.46
CA ALA A 17 25.03 13.33 -34.96
C ALA A 17 24.28 12.03 -34.63
N LEU A 18 24.94 10.87 -34.66
CA LEU A 18 24.41 9.58 -34.25
C LEU A 18 24.12 9.59 -32.75
N GLY A 19 25.03 10.09 -31.92
CA GLY A 19 24.85 10.20 -30.45
C GLY A 19 23.70 11.13 -30.09
N GLN A 20 23.52 12.26 -30.77
CA GLN A 20 22.38 13.15 -30.58
C GLN A 20 21.05 12.50 -30.97
N SER A 21 21.03 11.77 -32.12
CA SER A 21 19.84 11.02 -32.54
C SER A 21 19.44 9.94 -31.54
N GLN A 22 20.41 9.19 -31.00
CA GLN A 22 20.17 8.18 -29.96
C GLN A 22 19.65 8.79 -28.67
N SER A 23 20.18 9.96 -28.25
CA SER A 23 19.71 10.68 -27.06
C SER A 23 18.24 11.07 -27.19
N VAL A 24 17.85 11.67 -28.33
CA VAL A 24 16.45 12.09 -28.55
C VAL A 24 15.49 10.90 -28.55
N VAL A 25 15.89 9.78 -29.17
CA VAL A 25 15.09 8.55 -29.16
C VAL A 25 14.95 8.02 -27.73
N TRP A 26 16.03 7.94 -26.95
CA TRP A 26 16.02 7.48 -25.57
C TRP A 26 15.10 8.37 -24.70
N GLU A 27 15.22 9.70 -24.81
CA GLU A 27 14.37 10.64 -24.06
C GLU A 27 12.89 10.45 -24.36
N GLY A 28 12.53 10.24 -25.64
CA GLY A 28 11.14 9.97 -26.04
C GLY A 28 10.59 8.68 -25.43
N VAL A 29 11.41 7.60 -25.41
CA VAL A 29 11.03 6.31 -24.83
C VAL A 29 10.90 6.42 -23.29
N MET A 30 11.82 7.12 -22.63
CA MET A 30 11.76 7.36 -21.18
C MET A 30 10.52 8.15 -20.78
N GLU A 31 10.15 9.18 -21.56
CA GLU A 31 8.93 9.96 -21.33
C GLU A 31 7.67 9.10 -21.54
N ALA A 32 7.65 8.23 -22.54
CA ALA A 32 6.55 7.30 -22.75
C ALA A 32 6.41 6.31 -21.57
N ALA A 33 7.54 5.79 -21.06
CA ALA A 33 7.58 4.92 -19.91
C ALA A 33 7.05 5.60 -18.64
N ARG A 34 7.47 6.85 -18.40
CA ARG A 34 7.00 7.66 -17.27
C ARG A 34 5.49 7.87 -17.32
N LYS A 35 4.94 8.25 -18.47
CA LYS A 35 3.50 8.44 -18.65
C LYS A 35 2.72 7.13 -18.44
N ALA A 36 3.23 6.02 -18.95
CA ALA A 36 2.61 4.71 -18.73
C ALA A 36 2.61 4.34 -17.25
N TYR A 37 3.70 4.58 -16.52
CA TYR A 37 3.81 4.34 -15.08
C TYR A 37 2.82 5.18 -14.27
N GLU A 38 2.74 6.50 -14.54
CA GLU A 38 1.81 7.43 -13.87
C GLU A 38 0.33 7.06 -14.10
N GLN A 39 0.03 6.41 -15.21
CA GLN A 39 -1.30 5.90 -15.56
C GLN A 39 -1.58 4.49 -15.02
N GLY A 40 -0.66 3.90 -14.25
CA GLY A 40 -0.79 2.55 -13.72
C GLY A 40 -0.58 1.43 -14.76
N ARG A 41 -0.16 1.77 -15.99
CA ARG A 41 0.09 0.81 -17.07
C ARG A 41 1.51 0.25 -16.96
N TYR A 42 1.77 -0.51 -15.91
CA TYR A 42 3.12 -0.96 -15.53
C TYR A 42 3.77 -1.90 -16.55
N GLU A 43 3.00 -2.75 -17.23
CA GLU A 43 3.53 -3.64 -18.29
C GLU A 43 4.02 -2.86 -19.51
N GLU A 44 3.31 -1.80 -19.87
CA GLU A 44 3.73 -0.91 -20.94
C GLU A 44 4.97 -0.11 -20.54
N ALA A 45 5.01 0.41 -19.30
CA ALA A 45 6.18 1.08 -18.76
C ALA A 45 7.41 0.15 -18.77
N GLU A 46 7.26 -1.12 -18.34
CA GLU A 46 8.31 -2.14 -18.39
C GLU A 46 8.83 -2.36 -19.82
N LYS A 47 7.92 -2.49 -20.79
CA LYS A 47 8.29 -2.67 -22.20
C LYS A 47 9.10 -1.48 -22.74
N GLN A 48 8.65 -0.25 -22.46
CA GLN A 48 9.35 0.96 -22.88
C GLN A 48 10.73 1.06 -22.21
N LEU A 49 10.84 0.77 -20.92
CA LEU A 49 12.10 0.81 -20.19
C LEU A 49 13.11 -0.25 -20.66
N LYS A 50 12.66 -1.44 -21.04
CA LYS A 50 13.53 -2.44 -21.68
C LYS A 50 14.08 -1.92 -23.02
N SER A 51 13.27 -1.22 -23.81
CA SER A 51 13.72 -0.59 -25.05
C SER A 51 14.69 0.56 -24.78
N ALA A 52 14.40 1.39 -23.75
CA ALA A 52 15.30 2.46 -23.33
C ALA A 52 16.65 1.92 -22.84
N LEU A 53 16.64 0.78 -22.10
CA LEU A 53 17.86 0.13 -21.62
C LEU A 53 18.73 -0.36 -22.79
N GLN A 54 18.12 -0.98 -23.79
CA GLN A 54 18.82 -1.35 -25.02
C GLN A 54 19.47 -0.15 -25.72
N GLY A 55 18.74 0.98 -25.80
CA GLY A 55 19.29 2.22 -26.34
C GLY A 55 20.43 2.79 -25.48
N ALA A 56 20.28 2.72 -24.16
CA ALA A 56 21.27 3.22 -23.20
C ALA A 56 22.57 2.38 -23.18
N GLU A 57 22.54 1.13 -23.60
CA GLU A 57 23.74 0.27 -23.75
C GLU A 57 24.70 0.75 -24.84
N GLY A 58 24.21 1.56 -25.80
CA GLY A 58 25.01 2.20 -26.82
C GLY A 58 25.77 3.46 -26.35
N PHE A 59 25.50 3.95 -25.13
CA PHE A 59 26.21 5.09 -24.56
C PHE A 59 27.49 4.67 -23.85
N GLU A 60 28.29 5.67 -23.46
CA GLU A 60 29.50 5.43 -22.65
C GLU A 60 29.15 4.66 -21.34
N PRO A 61 30.02 3.77 -20.85
CA PRO A 61 29.73 2.92 -19.69
C PRO A 61 29.37 3.67 -18.39
N ARG A 62 29.72 4.96 -18.31
CA ARG A 62 29.43 5.84 -17.17
C ARG A 62 28.39 6.91 -17.50
N ASP A 63 27.71 6.79 -18.61
CA ASP A 63 26.65 7.74 -18.98
C ASP A 63 25.51 7.67 -17.96
N PRO A 64 25.11 8.81 -17.38
CA PRO A 64 24.07 8.85 -16.35
C PRO A 64 22.71 8.32 -16.84
N ARG A 65 22.44 8.33 -18.14
CA ARG A 65 21.22 7.79 -18.75
C ARG A 65 21.06 6.30 -18.49
N LEU A 66 22.13 5.53 -18.45
CA LEU A 66 22.07 4.12 -18.12
C LEU A 66 21.64 3.92 -16.66
N ALA A 67 22.24 4.66 -15.72
CA ALA A 67 21.83 4.61 -14.31
C ALA A 67 20.36 5.01 -14.13
N THR A 68 19.93 6.12 -14.74
CA THR A 68 18.53 6.58 -14.69
C THR A 68 17.56 5.53 -15.25
N THR A 69 17.91 4.86 -16.36
CA THR A 69 17.07 3.81 -16.93
C THR A 69 16.96 2.61 -15.99
N LEU A 70 18.07 2.20 -15.38
CA LEU A 70 18.08 1.11 -14.38
C LEU A 70 17.26 1.45 -13.15
N GLU A 71 17.32 2.67 -12.62
CA GLU A 71 16.51 3.13 -11.49
C GLU A 71 15.01 3.07 -11.79
N GLN A 72 14.59 3.48 -12.98
CA GLN A 72 13.19 3.43 -13.38
C GLN A 72 12.68 2.01 -13.60
N ILE A 73 13.45 1.12 -14.24
CA ILE A 73 13.05 -0.28 -14.43
C ILE A 73 12.95 -1.03 -13.11
N ILE A 74 13.88 -0.77 -12.18
CA ILE A 74 13.84 -1.27 -10.81
C ILE A 74 12.55 -0.81 -10.11
N THR A 75 12.20 0.48 -10.26
CA THR A 75 10.98 1.03 -9.68
C THR A 75 9.74 0.33 -10.21
N VAL A 76 9.64 0.10 -11.52
CA VAL A 76 8.52 -0.63 -12.14
C VAL A 76 8.44 -2.05 -11.61
N TYR A 77 9.56 -2.79 -11.54
CA TYR A 77 9.57 -4.16 -11.02
C TYR A 77 9.16 -4.23 -9.55
N ARG A 78 9.62 -3.29 -8.74
CA ARG A 78 9.20 -3.18 -7.33
C ARG A 78 7.70 -2.94 -7.19
N THR A 79 7.15 -2.02 -7.98
CA THR A 79 5.71 -1.72 -7.98
C THR A 79 4.87 -2.93 -8.42
N GLN A 80 5.37 -3.73 -9.34
CA GLN A 80 4.72 -4.98 -9.79
C GLN A 80 4.97 -6.18 -8.84
N GLY A 81 5.76 -6.04 -7.77
CA GLY A 81 6.16 -7.13 -6.90
C GLY A 81 7.16 -8.12 -7.55
N LYS A 82 7.72 -7.79 -8.71
CA LYS A 82 8.67 -8.63 -9.46
C LYS A 82 10.11 -8.46 -8.93
N MET A 83 10.32 -8.69 -7.62
CA MET A 83 11.61 -8.42 -6.95
C MET A 83 12.79 -9.18 -7.56
N ALA A 84 12.60 -10.45 -7.96
CA ALA A 84 13.67 -11.24 -8.59
C ALA A 84 14.15 -10.66 -9.94
N LEU A 85 13.28 -9.95 -10.67
CA LEU A 85 13.69 -9.27 -11.91
C LEU A 85 14.44 -7.96 -11.64
N ALA A 86 14.27 -7.35 -10.49
CA ALA A 86 14.98 -6.13 -10.11
C ALA A 86 16.45 -6.40 -9.72
N GLU A 87 16.78 -7.59 -9.20
CA GLU A 87 18.12 -7.95 -8.70
C GLU A 87 19.26 -7.65 -9.69
N PRO A 88 19.28 -8.18 -10.93
CA PRO A 88 20.36 -7.94 -11.85
C PRO A 88 20.54 -6.46 -12.21
N HIS A 89 19.44 -5.70 -12.22
CA HIS A 89 19.49 -4.26 -12.49
C HIS A 89 20.07 -3.47 -11.29
N TYR A 90 19.79 -3.90 -10.07
CA TYR A 90 20.45 -3.33 -8.88
C TYR A 90 21.95 -3.56 -8.88
N HIS A 91 22.42 -4.77 -9.22
CA HIS A 91 23.85 -5.06 -9.30
C HIS A 91 24.55 -4.20 -10.34
N ARG A 92 23.92 -4.07 -11.51
CA ARG A 92 24.46 -3.24 -12.58
C ARG A 92 24.51 -1.76 -12.18
N LEU A 93 23.43 -1.26 -11.58
CA LEU A 93 23.34 0.10 -11.06
C LEU A 93 24.41 0.37 -10.00
N LEU A 94 24.58 -0.54 -9.04
CA LEU A 94 25.59 -0.42 -8.00
C LEU A 94 27.01 -0.35 -8.60
N GLY A 95 27.34 -1.19 -9.57
CA GLY A 95 28.65 -1.17 -10.26
C GLY A 95 28.91 0.16 -10.98
N ILE A 96 27.91 0.75 -11.63
CA ILE A 96 28.03 2.06 -12.28
C ILE A 96 28.24 3.16 -11.24
N GLN A 97 27.44 3.13 -10.17
CA GLN A 97 27.52 4.11 -9.08
C GLN A 97 28.86 4.04 -8.34
N GLU A 98 29.37 2.85 -8.04
CA GLU A 98 30.69 2.66 -7.42
C GLU A 98 31.83 3.15 -8.31
N GLY A 99 31.75 2.86 -9.61
CA GLY A 99 32.71 3.35 -10.59
C GLY A 99 32.71 4.86 -10.76
N THR A 100 31.60 5.52 -10.45
CA THR A 100 31.41 6.96 -10.60
C THR A 100 31.76 7.72 -9.32
N TRP A 101 31.34 7.23 -8.15
CA TRP A 101 31.41 7.95 -6.88
C TRP A 101 32.37 7.30 -5.87
N GLY A 102 32.80 6.09 -6.14
CA GLY A 102 33.61 5.28 -5.21
C GLY A 102 32.75 4.42 -4.27
N PRO A 103 33.38 3.41 -3.64
CA PRO A 103 32.68 2.34 -2.92
C PRO A 103 32.12 2.75 -1.53
N LEU A 104 32.40 3.96 -1.06
CA LEU A 104 31.97 4.46 0.25
C LEU A 104 31.10 5.73 0.16
N ASP A 105 30.60 6.06 -1.02
CA ASP A 105 29.76 7.24 -1.19
C ASP A 105 28.33 7.00 -0.66
N LEU A 106 27.75 8.00 0.04
CA LEU A 106 26.41 7.94 0.59
C LEU A 106 25.31 7.66 -0.45
N ARG A 107 25.53 8.06 -1.70
CA ARG A 107 24.59 7.84 -2.81
C ARG A 107 24.43 6.36 -3.17
N LEU A 108 25.29 5.46 -2.68
CA LEU A 108 25.14 4.01 -2.85
C LEU A 108 24.09 3.41 -1.91
N VAL A 109 23.79 4.07 -0.79
CA VAL A 109 22.95 3.53 0.27
C VAL A 109 21.52 3.13 -0.22
N PRO A 110 20.82 3.93 -1.03
CA PRO A 110 19.51 3.52 -1.55
C PRO A 110 19.57 2.24 -2.39
N THR A 111 20.62 2.08 -3.22
CA THR A 111 20.82 0.90 -4.06
C THR A 111 21.15 -0.33 -3.22
N LEU A 112 22.01 -0.20 -2.21
CA LEU A 112 22.33 -1.26 -1.27
C LEU A 112 21.12 -1.69 -0.43
N ASN A 113 20.32 -0.74 0.04
CA ASN A 113 19.07 -1.05 0.74
C ASN A 113 18.07 -1.76 -0.17
N GLY A 114 17.99 -1.37 -1.45
CA GLY A 114 17.18 -2.04 -2.44
C GLY A 114 17.60 -3.49 -2.67
N LEU A 115 18.89 -3.76 -2.79
CA LEU A 115 19.45 -5.12 -2.86
C LEU A 115 19.12 -5.92 -1.60
N GLY A 116 19.32 -5.33 -0.41
CA GLY A 116 18.96 -5.96 0.85
C GLY A 116 17.49 -6.38 0.91
N MET A 117 16.58 -5.51 0.45
CA MET A 117 15.14 -5.85 0.35
C MET A 117 14.87 -7.00 -0.62
N VAL A 118 15.51 -7.01 -1.80
CA VAL A 118 15.36 -8.08 -2.79
C VAL A 118 15.78 -9.40 -2.20
N TYR A 119 16.98 -9.46 -1.62
CA TYR A 119 17.51 -10.67 -0.96
C TYR A 119 16.64 -11.12 0.23
N ALA A 120 16.19 -10.19 1.07
CA ALA A 120 15.31 -10.52 2.20
C ALA A 120 13.98 -11.13 1.71
N SER A 121 13.39 -10.60 0.63
CA SER A 121 12.17 -11.14 0.02
C SER A 121 12.35 -12.56 -0.54
N ALA A 122 13.56 -12.88 -1.01
CA ALA A 122 13.96 -14.20 -1.49
C ALA A 122 14.44 -15.14 -0.35
N ARG A 123 14.42 -14.67 0.92
CA ARG A 123 14.97 -15.35 2.10
C ARG A 123 16.47 -15.65 2.03
N GLN A 124 17.19 -14.91 1.22
CA GLN A 124 18.64 -14.92 1.12
C GLN A 124 19.20 -13.98 2.20
N TYR A 125 19.11 -14.43 3.46
CA TYR A 125 19.36 -13.56 4.61
C TYR A 125 20.83 -13.13 4.75
N GLU A 126 21.77 -13.94 4.30
CA GLU A 126 23.22 -13.62 4.37
C GLU A 126 23.58 -12.52 3.37
N GLU A 127 23.09 -12.59 2.16
CA GLU A 127 23.28 -11.58 1.13
C GLU A 127 22.58 -10.26 1.51
N ALA A 128 21.37 -10.35 2.08
CA ALA A 128 20.65 -9.19 2.59
C ALA A 128 21.40 -8.50 3.73
N GLU A 129 21.94 -9.29 4.68
CA GLU A 129 22.75 -8.80 5.78
C GLU A 129 24.01 -8.07 5.27
N SER A 130 24.72 -8.66 4.29
CA SER A 130 25.88 -8.05 3.66
C SER A 130 25.56 -6.69 3.04
N ALA A 131 24.46 -6.59 2.28
CA ALA A 131 24.04 -5.35 1.65
C ALA A 131 23.65 -4.27 2.68
N TYR A 132 22.87 -4.61 3.69
CA TYR A 132 22.47 -3.67 4.74
C TYR A 132 23.64 -3.26 5.64
N GLN A 133 24.53 -4.20 5.98
CA GLN A 133 25.73 -3.88 6.77
C GLN A 133 26.67 -2.92 6.02
N ARG A 134 26.79 -3.09 4.72
CA ARG A 134 27.56 -2.16 3.89
C ARG A 134 26.91 -0.77 3.85
N ALA A 135 25.60 -0.68 3.72
CA ALA A 135 24.86 0.57 3.79
C ALA A 135 25.04 1.27 5.15
N LEU A 136 24.99 0.50 6.25
CA LEU A 136 25.27 1.00 7.61
C LEU A 136 26.69 1.55 7.71
N THR A 137 27.68 0.80 7.28
CA THR A 137 29.11 1.21 7.35
C THR A 137 29.37 2.50 6.57
N ILE A 138 28.74 2.67 5.41
CA ILE A 138 28.84 3.91 4.62
C ILE A 138 28.27 5.09 5.41
N ARG A 139 27.08 4.93 6.01
CA ARG A 139 26.46 6.00 6.80
C ARG A 139 27.24 6.32 8.06
N GLU A 140 27.72 5.32 8.81
CA GLU A 140 28.55 5.54 10.01
C GLU A 140 29.82 6.33 9.68
N LYS A 141 30.52 5.96 8.61
CA LYS A 141 31.75 6.65 8.19
C LYS A 141 31.50 8.08 7.72
N ALA A 142 30.41 8.32 6.99
CA ALA A 142 30.16 9.61 6.38
C ALA A 142 29.44 10.60 7.30
N LEU A 143 28.57 10.12 8.19
CA LEU A 143 27.68 10.94 9.01
C LEU A 143 27.99 10.86 10.51
N GLY A 144 28.78 9.85 10.94
CA GLY A 144 29.00 9.51 12.33
C GLY A 144 27.90 8.64 12.94
N ASP A 145 28.26 7.87 13.98
CA ASP A 145 27.42 6.82 14.58
C ASP A 145 26.12 7.32 15.22
N ALA A 146 26.04 8.61 15.53
CA ALA A 146 24.88 9.21 16.19
C ALA A 146 23.87 9.86 15.21
N HIS A 147 24.11 9.75 13.90
CA HIS A 147 23.22 10.37 12.91
C HIS A 147 21.90 9.60 12.77
N PRO A 148 20.73 10.29 12.63
CA PRO A 148 19.42 9.63 12.47
C PRO A 148 19.36 8.62 11.32
N ASP A 149 20.09 8.82 10.23
CA ASP A 149 20.11 7.90 9.11
C ASP A 149 20.83 6.57 9.43
N VAL A 150 21.75 6.58 10.41
CA VAL A 150 22.37 5.36 10.94
C VAL A 150 21.30 4.52 11.64
N ALA A 151 20.41 5.14 12.41
CA ALA A 151 19.29 4.44 13.03
C ALA A 151 18.38 3.74 11.97
N THR A 152 18.14 4.38 10.83
CA THR A 152 17.39 3.75 9.73
C THR A 152 18.10 2.50 9.17
N SER A 153 19.41 2.51 9.04
CA SER A 153 20.17 1.32 8.61
C SER A 153 20.15 0.20 9.66
N LEU A 154 20.19 0.56 10.94
CA LEU A 154 20.05 -0.39 12.05
C LEU A 154 18.65 -1.02 12.08
N GLU A 155 17.60 -0.25 11.80
CA GLU A 155 16.23 -0.77 11.68
C GLU A 155 16.06 -1.75 10.52
N ASN A 156 16.71 -1.50 9.37
CA ASN A 156 16.70 -2.43 8.25
C ASN A 156 17.34 -3.78 8.64
N LEU A 157 18.47 -3.74 9.33
CA LEU A 157 19.12 -4.95 9.87
C LEU A 157 18.25 -5.62 10.94
N ALA A 158 17.64 -4.85 11.83
CA ALA A 158 16.76 -5.40 12.85
C ALA A 158 15.55 -6.13 12.23
N GLY A 159 14.92 -5.54 11.22
CA GLY A 159 13.81 -6.16 10.47
C GLY A 159 14.25 -7.44 9.75
N LEU A 160 15.45 -7.46 9.17
CA LEU A 160 16.03 -8.64 8.55
C LEU A 160 16.24 -9.76 9.58
N TYR A 161 16.86 -9.46 10.72
CA TYR A 161 17.07 -10.44 11.79
C TYR A 161 15.77 -10.95 12.38
N GLY A 162 14.74 -10.09 12.50
CA GLY A 162 13.39 -10.50 12.88
C GLY A 162 12.80 -11.52 11.89
N SER A 163 12.92 -11.24 10.59
CA SER A 163 12.46 -12.14 9.51
C SER A 163 13.24 -13.47 9.47
N ALA A 164 14.52 -13.46 9.88
CA ALA A 164 15.35 -14.64 10.01
C ALA A 164 15.20 -15.36 11.36
N ALA A 165 14.21 -14.95 12.19
CA ALA A 165 13.98 -15.45 13.55
C ALA A 165 15.19 -15.29 14.51
N LYS A 166 16.12 -14.40 14.20
CA LYS A 166 17.27 -14.02 15.06
C LYS A 166 16.86 -12.88 16.00
N PHE A 167 15.90 -13.14 16.88
CA PHE A 167 15.17 -12.12 17.63
C PHE A 167 16.01 -11.29 18.60
N GLU A 168 17.01 -11.89 19.24
CA GLU A 168 17.92 -11.20 20.17
C GLU A 168 18.76 -10.15 19.42
N GLN A 169 19.25 -10.50 18.24
CA GLN A 169 19.97 -9.57 17.38
C GLN A 169 19.05 -8.45 16.90
N ALA A 170 17.84 -8.77 16.45
CA ALA A 170 16.86 -7.77 16.06
C ALA A 170 16.58 -6.76 17.18
N ALA A 171 16.36 -7.24 18.41
CA ALA A 171 16.11 -6.37 19.57
C ALA A 171 17.32 -5.47 19.88
N LEU A 172 18.56 -5.99 19.76
CA LEU A 172 19.76 -5.20 19.97
C LEU A 172 19.89 -4.04 18.95
N PHE A 173 19.63 -4.32 17.67
CA PHE A 173 19.69 -3.31 16.62
C PHE A 173 18.58 -2.27 16.73
N TYR A 174 17.35 -2.69 17.07
CA TYR A 174 16.26 -1.73 17.38
C TYR A 174 16.58 -0.87 18.60
N GLY A 175 17.15 -1.46 19.67
CA GLY A 175 17.56 -0.71 20.85
C GLY A 175 18.60 0.37 20.52
N ARG A 176 19.61 0.04 19.72
CA ARG A 176 20.63 1.00 19.27
C ARG A 176 19.99 2.10 18.38
N ALA A 177 19.08 1.74 17.49
CA ALA A 177 18.36 2.71 16.65
C ALA A 177 17.51 3.68 17.49
N LEU A 178 16.81 3.15 18.51
CA LEU A 178 16.01 3.94 19.44
C LEU A 178 16.88 4.95 20.20
N ASP A 179 18.00 4.50 20.76
CA ASP A 179 18.95 5.36 21.48
C ASP A 179 19.47 6.52 20.61
N ILE A 180 19.81 6.24 19.36
CA ILE A 180 20.27 7.27 18.42
C ILE A 180 19.15 8.29 18.17
N ARG A 181 17.92 7.83 17.90
CA ARG A 181 16.79 8.71 17.60
C ARG A 181 16.39 9.56 18.82
N GLU A 182 16.37 8.98 20.02
CA GLU A 182 16.07 9.72 21.23
C GLU A 182 17.08 10.82 21.53
N LYS A 183 18.37 10.54 21.33
CA LYS A 183 19.45 11.50 21.54
C LYS A 183 19.51 12.59 20.48
N SER A 184 19.27 12.24 19.22
CA SER A 184 19.41 13.17 18.09
C SER A 184 18.16 14.00 17.78
N GLN A 185 16.96 13.44 18.00
CA GLN A 185 15.68 14.04 17.62
C GLN A 185 14.77 14.36 18.83
N GLY A 186 15.12 13.81 20.00
CA GLY A 186 14.31 13.91 21.19
C GLY A 186 13.35 12.73 21.38
N PRO A 187 12.98 12.41 22.65
CA PRO A 187 12.23 11.20 23.00
C PRO A 187 10.76 11.22 22.54
N GLU A 188 10.25 12.36 22.09
CA GLU A 188 8.87 12.55 21.62
C GLU A 188 8.77 12.72 20.08
N HIS A 189 9.85 12.48 19.36
CA HIS A 189 9.84 12.59 17.91
C HIS A 189 9.09 11.40 17.26
N LEU A 190 8.37 11.64 16.14
CA LEU A 190 7.61 10.60 15.44
C LEU A 190 8.45 9.40 15.00
N ASN A 191 9.72 9.62 14.65
CA ASN A 191 10.62 8.52 14.31
C ASN A 191 10.90 7.60 15.50
N VAL A 192 10.90 8.13 16.74
CA VAL A 192 11.00 7.31 17.97
C VAL A 192 9.77 6.42 18.09
N ALA A 193 8.57 6.95 17.83
CA ALA A 193 7.35 6.13 17.83
C ALA A 193 7.42 5.01 16.80
N THR A 194 7.92 5.28 15.60
CA THR A 194 8.09 4.25 14.54
C THR A 194 9.05 3.15 14.96
N THR A 195 10.20 3.49 15.57
CA THR A 195 11.15 2.49 16.09
C THR A 195 10.53 1.66 17.22
N LEU A 196 9.80 2.31 18.14
CA LEU A 196 9.08 1.64 19.22
C LEU A 196 8.05 0.65 18.70
N GLU A 197 7.26 1.03 17.67
CA GLU A 197 6.28 0.14 17.04
C GLU A 197 6.93 -1.07 16.35
N SER A 198 8.04 -0.86 15.65
CA SER A 198 8.78 -1.94 15.01
C SER A 198 9.33 -2.94 16.05
N MET A 199 9.89 -2.43 17.15
CA MET A 199 10.37 -3.23 18.26
C MET A 199 9.22 -3.95 18.99
N ALA A 200 8.10 -3.28 19.18
CA ALA A 200 6.89 -3.87 19.77
C ALA A 200 6.33 -4.99 18.87
N GLY A 201 6.31 -4.78 17.54
CA GLY A 201 5.94 -5.80 16.56
C GLY A 201 6.81 -7.04 16.67
N LEU A 202 8.12 -6.87 16.81
CA LEU A 202 9.07 -7.97 17.01
C LEU A 202 8.71 -8.81 18.26
N TYR A 203 8.36 -8.16 19.37
CA TYR A 203 7.95 -8.87 20.59
C TYR A 203 6.56 -9.49 20.49
N ARG A 204 5.63 -8.80 19.83
CA ARG A 204 4.27 -9.33 19.54
C ARG A 204 4.35 -10.63 18.75
N ASP A 205 5.16 -10.66 17.70
CA ASP A 205 5.31 -11.82 16.80
C ASP A 205 5.95 -13.03 17.50
N GLN A 206 6.69 -12.78 18.60
CA GLN A 206 7.20 -13.81 19.51
C GLN A 206 6.19 -14.23 20.61
N GLY A 207 5.00 -13.62 20.64
CA GLY A 207 4.05 -13.82 21.75
C GLY A 207 4.49 -13.17 23.08
N LYS A 208 5.55 -12.36 23.08
CA LYS A 208 6.06 -11.63 24.27
C LYS A 208 5.27 -10.35 24.49
N TYR A 209 3.96 -10.48 24.65
CA TYR A 209 3.03 -9.35 24.73
C TYR A 209 3.33 -8.37 25.88
N ALA A 210 3.81 -8.88 27.02
CA ALA A 210 4.18 -8.04 28.16
C ALA A 210 5.34 -7.08 27.85
N LEU A 211 6.21 -7.41 26.90
CA LEU A 211 7.28 -6.53 26.43
C LEU A 211 6.81 -5.60 25.31
N ALA A 212 5.87 -6.02 24.48
CA ALA A 212 5.32 -5.23 23.38
C ALA A 212 4.41 -4.09 23.87
N GLU A 213 3.59 -4.35 24.88
CA GLU A 213 2.58 -3.40 25.37
C GLU A 213 3.15 -2.03 25.74
N PRO A 214 4.16 -1.90 26.61
CA PRO A 214 4.69 -0.59 27.00
C PRO A 214 5.27 0.19 25.83
N LEU A 215 5.83 -0.50 24.84
CA LEU A 215 6.38 0.13 23.64
C LEU A 215 5.26 0.71 22.74
N TYR A 216 4.19 -0.05 22.50
CA TYR A 216 3.02 0.46 21.78
C TYR A 216 2.33 1.61 22.50
N ARG A 217 2.18 1.53 23.84
CA ARG A 217 1.61 2.63 24.64
C ARG A 217 2.43 3.92 24.49
N ARG A 218 3.76 3.80 24.55
CA ARG A 218 4.64 4.95 24.37
C ARG A 218 4.56 5.50 22.95
N ALA A 219 4.56 4.65 21.93
CA ALA A 219 4.42 5.05 20.53
C ALA A 219 3.09 5.78 20.30
N LEU A 220 1.98 5.26 20.86
CA LEU A 220 0.67 5.88 20.78
C LEU A 220 0.67 7.28 21.42
N ALA A 221 1.22 7.43 22.61
CA ALA A 221 1.29 8.72 23.29
C ALA A 221 2.07 9.78 22.50
N ILE A 222 3.19 9.39 21.86
CA ILE A 222 3.97 10.29 20.99
C ILE A 222 3.13 10.71 19.79
N ARG A 223 2.46 9.78 19.12
CA ARG A 223 1.63 10.04 17.94
C ARG A 223 0.41 10.89 18.28
N GLU A 224 -0.26 10.62 19.41
CA GLU A 224 -1.38 11.43 19.90
C GLU A 224 -0.99 12.88 20.18
N LYS A 225 0.19 13.07 20.77
CA LYS A 225 0.73 14.41 20.99
C LYS A 225 1.02 15.15 19.68
N ALA A 226 1.48 14.45 18.66
CA ALA A 226 1.83 15.04 17.36
C ALA A 226 0.61 15.33 16.49
N TRP A 227 -0.38 14.46 16.45
CA TRP A 227 -1.49 14.50 15.50
C TRP A 227 -2.85 14.76 16.13
N GLY A 228 -2.94 14.67 17.43
CA GLY A 228 -4.21 14.70 18.16
C GLY A 228 -4.87 13.32 18.28
N PRO A 229 -5.85 13.20 19.21
CA PRO A 229 -6.39 11.89 19.63
C PRO A 229 -7.32 11.21 18.61
N GLU A 230 -7.71 11.89 17.52
CA GLU A 230 -8.69 11.38 16.55
C GLU A 230 -8.09 11.21 15.14
N HIS A 231 -6.77 11.32 15.00
CA HIS A 231 -6.13 11.19 13.69
C HIS A 231 -6.15 9.74 13.19
N SER A 232 -6.45 9.54 11.90
CA SER A 232 -6.57 8.21 11.30
C SER A 232 -5.29 7.37 11.40
N ASP A 233 -4.11 8.01 11.36
CA ASP A 233 -2.82 7.33 11.47
C ASP A 233 -2.52 6.76 12.87
N LEU A 234 -3.40 7.01 13.86
CA LEU A 234 -3.33 6.34 15.16
C LEU A 234 -3.86 4.90 15.11
N VAL A 235 -4.75 4.60 14.16
CA VAL A 235 -5.47 3.32 14.11
C VAL A 235 -4.54 2.11 14.07
N PRO A 236 -3.49 2.05 13.24
CA PRO A 236 -2.57 0.90 13.25
C PRO A 236 -1.91 0.65 14.62
N THR A 237 -1.57 1.73 15.35
CA THR A 237 -0.99 1.63 16.68
C THR A 237 -2.03 1.18 17.71
N LEU A 238 -3.26 1.75 17.65
CA LEU A 238 -4.38 1.36 18.50
C LEU A 238 -4.73 -0.12 18.32
N ASP A 239 -4.88 -0.58 17.09
CA ASP A 239 -5.22 -1.97 16.78
C ASP A 239 -4.11 -2.93 17.23
N SER A 240 -2.83 -2.56 17.03
CA SER A 240 -1.69 -3.37 17.49
C SER A 240 -1.63 -3.46 19.03
N LEU A 241 -1.87 -2.37 19.72
CA LEU A 241 -1.93 -2.34 21.18
C LEU A 241 -3.13 -3.16 21.69
N ALA A 242 -4.31 -2.98 21.09
CA ALA A 242 -5.51 -3.75 21.43
C ALA A 242 -5.28 -5.26 21.23
N TRP A 243 -4.65 -5.65 20.11
CA TRP A 243 -4.27 -7.05 19.87
C TRP A 243 -3.34 -7.60 20.93
N VAL A 244 -2.35 -6.83 21.35
CA VAL A 244 -1.41 -7.23 22.44
C VAL A 244 -2.13 -7.36 23.77
N CYS A 245 -3.04 -6.45 24.11
CA CYS A 245 -3.91 -6.57 25.30
C CYS A 245 -4.81 -7.80 25.22
N TYR A 246 -5.44 -8.03 24.05
CA TYR A 246 -6.25 -9.22 23.78
C TYR A 246 -5.45 -10.52 23.99
N GLY A 247 -4.24 -10.60 23.43
CA GLY A 247 -3.35 -11.76 23.58
C GLY A 247 -2.94 -12.04 25.04
N GLN A 248 -2.93 -11.01 25.89
CA GLN A 248 -2.74 -11.13 27.35
C GLN A 248 -4.03 -11.42 28.12
N ARG A 249 -5.16 -11.56 27.42
CA ARG A 249 -6.50 -11.67 28.02
C ARG A 249 -6.94 -10.45 28.84
N LYS A 250 -6.33 -9.28 28.59
CA LYS A 250 -6.72 -8.00 29.17
C LYS A 250 -7.84 -7.36 28.35
N PHE A 251 -8.99 -8.05 28.30
CA PHE A 251 -10.12 -7.63 27.47
C PHE A 251 -10.67 -6.25 27.84
N PRO A 252 -10.80 -5.88 29.13
CA PRO A 252 -11.23 -4.53 29.52
C PRO A 252 -10.32 -3.40 29.04
N GLU A 253 -9.06 -3.72 28.70
CA GLU A 253 -8.11 -2.76 28.11
C GLU A 253 -8.13 -2.78 26.57
N ALA A 254 -8.40 -3.94 25.95
CA ALA A 254 -8.49 -4.09 24.50
C ALA A 254 -9.77 -3.46 23.94
N GLU A 255 -10.90 -3.59 24.62
CA GLU A 255 -12.21 -3.07 24.19
C GLU A 255 -12.15 -1.57 23.86
N PRO A 256 -11.73 -0.65 24.75
CA PRO A 256 -11.73 0.79 24.47
C PRO A 256 -10.76 1.17 23.33
N LEU A 257 -9.69 0.42 23.11
CA LEU A 257 -8.74 0.67 22.03
C LEU A 257 -9.37 0.34 20.67
N TYR A 258 -10.00 -0.83 20.53
CA TYR A 258 -10.71 -1.19 19.30
C TYR A 258 -11.95 -0.32 19.07
N TRP A 259 -12.68 0.05 20.13
CA TRP A 259 -13.78 1.00 20.01
C TRP A 259 -13.31 2.34 19.47
N ARG A 260 -12.19 2.85 19.97
CA ARG A 260 -11.60 4.10 19.50
C ARG A 260 -11.14 4.02 18.04
N SER A 261 -10.52 2.91 17.66
CA SER A 261 -10.16 2.61 16.27
C SER A 261 -11.38 2.66 15.36
N LEU A 262 -12.49 2.01 15.75
CA LEU A 262 -13.74 2.02 15.03
C LEU A 262 -14.27 3.44 14.83
N VAL A 263 -14.36 4.24 15.90
CA VAL A 263 -14.87 5.62 15.85
C VAL A 263 -14.02 6.50 14.94
N ILE A 264 -12.69 6.36 15.00
CA ILE A 264 -11.78 7.09 14.11
C ILE A 264 -12.02 6.71 12.65
N TRP A 265 -12.17 5.41 12.33
CA TRP A 265 -12.46 4.97 10.97
C TRP A 265 -13.83 5.47 10.48
N GLU A 266 -14.88 5.36 11.28
CA GLU A 266 -16.21 5.87 10.91
C GLU A 266 -16.18 7.36 10.55
N LYS A 267 -15.42 8.13 11.32
CA LYS A 267 -15.25 9.58 11.07
C LYS A 267 -14.43 9.86 9.81
N ALA A 268 -13.37 9.08 9.57
CA ALA A 268 -12.43 9.32 8.48
C ALA A 268 -12.96 8.90 7.11
N VAL A 269 -13.63 7.75 7.02
CA VAL A 269 -14.02 7.14 5.74
C VAL A 269 -15.52 6.87 5.60
N GLY A 270 -16.30 7.13 6.67
CA GLY A 270 -17.74 6.87 6.70
C GLY A 270 -18.10 5.48 7.22
N ALA A 271 -19.33 5.38 7.77
CA ALA A 271 -19.81 4.22 8.54
C ALA A 271 -19.96 2.93 7.72
N ASP A 272 -20.07 3.03 6.40
CA ASP A 272 -20.27 1.89 5.48
C ASP A 272 -18.99 1.51 4.70
N HIS A 273 -17.84 2.08 5.07
CA HIS A 273 -16.58 1.75 4.42
C HIS A 273 -16.08 0.34 4.83
N PRO A 274 -15.49 -0.45 3.91
CA PRO A 274 -14.99 -1.81 4.22
C PRO A 274 -14.01 -1.90 5.41
N THR A 275 -13.21 -0.87 5.66
CA THR A 275 -12.30 -0.83 6.83
C THR A 275 -13.06 -0.81 8.16
N VAL A 276 -14.25 -0.18 8.19
CA VAL A 276 -15.13 -0.17 9.37
C VAL A 276 -15.61 -1.59 9.70
N ALA A 277 -15.90 -2.40 8.68
CA ALA A 277 -16.25 -3.80 8.90
C ALA A 277 -15.14 -4.59 9.61
N THR A 278 -13.87 -4.31 9.28
CA THR A 278 -12.73 -4.94 9.97
C THR A 278 -12.61 -4.48 11.42
N ALA A 279 -12.80 -3.18 11.68
CA ALA A 279 -12.78 -2.64 13.04
C ALA A 279 -13.92 -3.22 13.91
N LEU A 280 -15.11 -3.39 13.32
CA LEU A 280 -16.24 -4.05 13.99
C LEU A 280 -15.94 -5.52 14.34
N ASP A 281 -15.28 -6.28 13.43
CA ASP A 281 -14.89 -7.65 13.70
C ASP A 281 -13.87 -7.75 14.84
N ASN A 282 -12.89 -6.85 14.86
CA ASN A 282 -11.89 -6.81 15.92
C ASN A 282 -12.54 -6.58 17.29
N LEU A 283 -13.46 -5.61 17.38
CA LEU A 283 -14.18 -5.33 18.60
C LEU A 283 -15.11 -6.48 18.99
N ALA A 284 -15.84 -7.06 18.04
CA ALA A 284 -16.70 -8.23 18.27
C ALA A 284 -15.89 -9.44 18.77
N GLY A 285 -14.66 -9.62 18.26
CA GLY A 285 -13.75 -10.66 18.70
C GLY A 285 -13.40 -10.56 20.19
N VAL A 286 -13.27 -9.34 20.73
CA VAL A 286 -13.08 -9.13 22.18
C VAL A 286 -14.32 -9.63 22.95
N TYR A 287 -15.52 -9.23 22.53
CA TYR A 287 -16.76 -9.66 23.20
C TYR A 287 -16.98 -11.18 23.11
N VAL A 288 -16.62 -11.82 22.00
CA VAL A 288 -16.65 -13.28 21.91
C VAL A 288 -15.69 -13.93 22.90
N ALA A 289 -14.48 -13.38 23.07
CA ALA A 289 -13.49 -13.89 24.04
C ALA A 289 -13.92 -13.71 25.51
N GLU A 290 -14.81 -12.76 25.77
CA GLU A 290 -15.48 -12.54 27.08
C GLU A 290 -16.82 -13.28 27.20
N GLU A 291 -17.20 -14.08 26.20
CA GLU A 291 -18.51 -14.79 26.12
C GLU A 291 -19.72 -13.83 26.12
N LEU A 292 -19.53 -12.56 25.74
CA LEU A 292 -20.56 -11.54 25.63
C LEU A 292 -21.20 -11.55 24.24
N PHE A 293 -21.81 -12.67 23.87
CA PHE A 293 -22.31 -12.91 22.51
C PHE A 293 -23.41 -11.91 22.09
N ASP A 294 -24.23 -11.45 23.01
CA ASP A 294 -25.26 -10.43 22.76
C ASP A 294 -24.67 -9.09 22.29
N LYS A 295 -23.44 -8.77 22.72
CA LYS A 295 -22.71 -7.59 22.26
C LYS A 295 -21.98 -7.84 20.93
N ALA A 296 -21.48 -9.04 20.71
CA ALA A 296 -20.73 -9.39 19.51
C ALA A 296 -21.64 -9.51 18.28
N GLU A 297 -22.82 -10.11 18.42
CA GLU A 297 -23.74 -10.39 17.32
C GLU A 297 -24.09 -9.13 16.48
N PRO A 298 -24.53 -8.00 17.07
CA PRO A 298 -24.86 -6.81 16.28
C PRO A 298 -23.68 -6.21 15.52
N LEU A 299 -22.46 -6.33 16.07
CA LEU A 299 -21.25 -5.86 15.41
C LEU A 299 -20.89 -6.73 14.19
N TYR A 300 -20.94 -8.06 14.33
CA TYR A 300 -20.74 -8.96 13.20
C TYR A 300 -21.84 -8.81 12.14
N ARG A 301 -23.09 -8.62 12.52
CA ARG A 301 -24.18 -8.37 11.56
C ARG A 301 -23.94 -7.08 10.77
N ARG A 302 -23.49 -6.02 11.45
CA ARG A 302 -23.14 -4.76 10.79
C ARG A 302 -21.95 -4.91 9.86
N ALA A 303 -20.89 -5.60 10.30
CA ALA A 303 -19.73 -5.88 9.48
C ALA A 303 -20.09 -6.67 8.21
N LEU A 304 -20.97 -7.67 8.34
CA LEU A 304 -21.49 -8.45 7.21
C LEU A 304 -22.27 -7.55 6.24
N SER A 305 -23.20 -6.72 6.72
CA SER A 305 -23.98 -5.80 5.89
C SER A 305 -23.09 -4.84 5.09
N ILE A 306 -22.06 -4.27 5.71
CA ILE A 306 -21.08 -3.41 5.02
C ILE A 306 -20.39 -4.15 3.88
N ARG A 307 -19.97 -5.41 4.10
CA ARG A 307 -19.31 -6.22 3.07
C ARG A 307 -20.26 -6.60 1.94
N GLU A 308 -21.50 -6.94 2.25
CA GLU A 308 -22.53 -7.23 1.26
C GLU A 308 -22.83 -5.99 0.40
N LYS A 309 -22.97 -4.81 1.00
CA LYS A 309 -23.14 -3.53 0.26
C LYS A 309 -21.94 -3.26 -0.67
N SER A 310 -20.74 -3.44 -0.17
CA SER A 310 -19.51 -3.28 -0.98
C SER A 310 -19.43 -4.28 -2.14
N ALA A 311 -19.89 -5.51 -1.93
CA ALA A 311 -20.00 -6.51 -2.99
C ALA A 311 -21.01 -6.11 -4.06
N LEU A 312 -22.18 -5.57 -3.68
CA LEU A 312 -23.21 -5.10 -4.64
C LEU A 312 -22.64 -4.02 -5.58
N VAL A 313 -21.89 -3.07 -5.05
CA VAL A 313 -21.23 -2.03 -5.86
C VAL A 313 -20.25 -2.64 -6.86
N SER A 314 -19.51 -3.67 -6.46
CA SER A 314 -18.56 -4.36 -7.34
C SER A 314 -19.26 -5.15 -8.43
N PHE A 315 -20.38 -5.84 -8.11
CA PHE A 315 -21.21 -6.51 -9.10
C PHE A 315 -21.79 -5.55 -10.12
N ASP A 316 -22.31 -4.40 -9.69
CA ASP A 316 -22.88 -3.38 -10.60
C ASP A 316 -21.82 -2.86 -11.58
N LYS A 317 -20.63 -2.50 -11.08
CA LYS A 317 -19.54 -1.99 -11.92
C LYS A 317 -19.10 -3.02 -12.97
N LEU A 318 -18.95 -4.29 -12.59
CA LEU A 318 -18.53 -5.36 -13.50
C LEU A 318 -19.64 -5.71 -14.50
N ALA A 319 -20.89 -5.77 -14.05
CA ALA A 319 -22.03 -6.01 -14.92
C ALA A 319 -22.22 -4.87 -15.94
N SER A 320 -22.05 -3.61 -15.51
CA SER A 320 -22.09 -2.45 -16.39
C SER A 320 -20.97 -2.48 -17.44
N LEU A 321 -19.75 -2.90 -17.06
CA LEU A 321 -18.63 -3.10 -17.99
C LEU A 321 -18.98 -4.17 -19.03
N TYR A 322 -19.45 -5.34 -18.61
CA TYR A 322 -19.84 -6.42 -19.54
C TYR A 322 -21.02 -6.01 -20.44
N ALA A 323 -21.98 -5.27 -19.94
CA ALA A 323 -23.06 -4.74 -20.75
C ALA A 323 -22.54 -3.75 -21.83
N GLY A 324 -21.57 -2.90 -21.49
CA GLY A 324 -20.87 -2.02 -22.42
C GLY A 324 -20.11 -2.77 -23.52
N GLU A 325 -19.50 -3.92 -23.17
CA GLU A 325 -18.82 -4.83 -24.09
C GLU A 325 -19.79 -5.75 -24.86
N LYS A 326 -21.12 -5.59 -24.68
CA LYS A 326 -22.18 -6.45 -25.25
C LYS A 326 -22.10 -7.93 -24.81
N LYS A 327 -21.41 -8.22 -23.69
CA LYS A 327 -21.37 -9.52 -23.03
C LYS A 327 -22.56 -9.65 -22.09
N TYR A 328 -23.76 -9.64 -22.66
CA TYR A 328 -25.00 -9.58 -21.90
C TYR A 328 -25.28 -10.80 -21.00
N PRO A 329 -24.95 -12.04 -21.40
CA PRO A 329 -25.13 -13.20 -20.53
C PRO A 329 -24.30 -13.12 -19.24
N GLU A 330 -23.06 -12.63 -19.34
CA GLU A 330 -22.17 -12.45 -18.20
C GLU A 330 -22.69 -11.33 -17.28
N ALA A 331 -23.13 -10.21 -17.87
CA ALA A 331 -23.73 -9.11 -17.11
C ALA A 331 -25.01 -9.55 -16.38
N GLU A 332 -25.87 -10.33 -17.04
CA GLU A 332 -27.10 -10.87 -16.43
C GLU A 332 -26.81 -11.80 -15.25
N GLN A 333 -25.80 -12.65 -15.38
CA GLN A 333 -25.39 -13.53 -14.28
C GLN A 333 -24.96 -12.75 -13.04
N LEU A 334 -24.22 -11.65 -13.22
CA LEU A 334 -23.78 -10.78 -12.11
C LEU A 334 -24.98 -10.07 -11.46
N TYR A 335 -25.94 -9.55 -12.22
CA TYR A 335 -27.13 -8.95 -11.65
C TYR A 335 -28.03 -9.96 -10.91
N LYS A 336 -28.10 -11.21 -11.36
CA LYS A 336 -28.79 -12.28 -10.62
C LYS A 336 -28.11 -12.57 -9.27
N GLN A 337 -26.78 -12.60 -9.23
CA GLN A 337 -26.03 -12.78 -7.99
C GLN A 337 -26.25 -11.57 -7.04
N ALA A 338 -26.14 -10.35 -7.57
CA ALA A 338 -26.40 -9.14 -6.81
C ALA A 338 -27.81 -9.12 -6.22
N LEU A 339 -28.82 -9.52 -7.01
CA LEU A 339 -30.21 -9.58 -6.57
C LEU A 339 -30.41 -10.58 -5.42
N ALA A 340 -29.80 -11.75 -5.49
CA ALA A 340 -29.87 -12.76 -4.42
C ALA A 340 -29.26 -12.23 -3.11
N ILE A 341 -28.16 -11.47 -3.17
CA ILE A 341 -27.56 -10.81 -2.01
C ILE A 341 -28.50 -9.71 -1.48
N ALA A 342 -28.96 -8.81 -2.35
CA ALA A 342 -29.81 -7.69 -1.95
C ALA A 342 -31.15 -8.14 -1.33
N GLU A 343 -31.75 -9.21 -1.84
CA GLU A 343 -32.97 -9.82 -1.26
C GLU A 343 -32.72 -10.40 0.14
N LYS A 344 -31.55 -11.02 0.35
CA LYS A 344 -31.15 -11.55 1.67
C LYS A 344 -30.85 -10.47 2.70
N MET A 345 -30.27 -9.34 2.26
CA MET A 345 -29.97 -8.21 3.14
C MET A 345 -31.24 -7.57 3.70
N ASN A 346 -32.36 -7.68 2.98
CA ASN A 346 -33.64 -7.05 3.32
C ASN A 346 -33.54 -5.52 3.49
N GLU A 347 -32.64 -4.89 2.74
CA GLU A 347 -32.41 -3.44 2.71
C GLU A 347 -33.12 -2.85 1.47
N PRO A 348 -34.21 -2.09 1.64
CA PRO A 348 -35.04 -1.65 0.52
C PRO A 348 -34.32 -0.78 -0.52
N VAL A 349 -33.38 0.05 -0.09
CA VAL A 349 -32.66 0.96 -0.98
C VAL A 349 -31.72 0.18 -1.91
N GLU A 350 -30.91 -0.71 -1.36
CA GLU A 350 -29.96 -1.56 -2.10
C GLU A 350 -30.71 -2.50 -3.06
N LEU A 351 -31.79 -3.10 -2.59
CA LEU A 351 -32.65 -3.93 -3.42
C LEU A 351 -33.26 -3.12 -4.59
N GLY A 352 -33.74 -1.91 -4.34
CA GLY A 352 -34.27 -1.01 -5.37
C GLY A 352 -33.23 -0.68 -6.44
N MET A 353 -31.98 -0.37 -6.02
CA MET A 353 -30.88 -0.10 -6.96
C MET A 353 -30.57 -1.30 -7.86
N VAL A 354 -30.42 -2.49 -7.28
CA VAL A 354 -30.10 -3.69 -8.05
C VAL A 354 -31.22 -4.04 -9.03
N LEU A 355 -32.49 -3.98 -8.59
CA LEU A 355 -33.64 -4.22 -9.43
C LEU A 355 -33.68 -3.25 -10.62
N GLN A 356 -33.45 -1.96 -10.39
CA GLN A 356 -33.42 -0.95 -11.43
C GLN A 356 -32.33 -1.22 -12.46
N LYS A 357 -31.09 -1.48 -12.03
CA LYS A 357 -29.96 -1.78 -12.91
C LYS A 357 -30.17 -3.06 -13.73
N TYR A 358 -30.74 -4.08 -13.11
CA TYR A 358 -31.10 -5.31 -13.82
C TYR A 358 -32.25 -5.07 -14.85
N ALA A 359 -33.24 -4.27 -14.53
CA ALA A 359 -34.30 -3.90 -15.48
C ALA A 359 -33.74 -3.12 -16.68
N GLU A 360 -32.78 -2.20 -16.46
CA GLU A 360 -32.06 -1.49 -17.54
C GLU A 360 -31.37 -2.48 -18.50
N LEU A 361 -30.68 -3.51 -17.96
CA LEU A 361 -30.05 -4.57 -18.78
C LEU A 361 -31.10 -5.37 -19.57
N LEU A 362 -32.22 -5.77 -18.92
CA LEU A 362 -33.28 -6.54 -19.58
C LEU A 362 -33.94 -5.75 -20.73
N ARG A 363 -34.00 -4.43 -20.62
CA ARG A 363 -34.45 -3.57 -21.74
C ARG A 363 -33.50 -3.60 -22.91
N LEU A 364 -32.18 -3.59 -22.65
CA LEU A 364 -31.13 -3.74 -23.71
C LEU A 364 -31.25 -5.10 -24.41
N LEU A 365 -31.74 -6.12 -23.70
CA LEU A 365 -31.99 -7.46 -24.21
C LEU A 365 -33.36 -7.64 -24.88
N GLU A 366 -34.13 -6.56 -25.05
CA GLU A 366 -35.52 -6.56 -25.59
C GLU A 366 -36.50 -7.42 -24.77
N ARG A 367 -36.18 -7.74 -23.50
CA ARG A 367 -37.03 -8.50 -22.55
C ARG A 367 -37.89 -7.55 -21.73
N GLY A 368 -38.73 -6.77 -22.41
CA GLY A 368 -39.53 -5.68 -21.83
C GLY A 368 -40.52 -6.10 -20.74
N GLU A 369 -41.14 -7.28 -20.84
CA GLU A 369 -42.06 -7.77 -19.81
C GLU A 369 -41.36 -8.09 -18.48
N GLU A 370 -40.16 -8.68 -18.55
CA GLU A 370 -39.37 -8.98 -17.35
C GLU A 370 -38.84 -7.68 -16.72
N ALA A 371 -38.36 -6.74 -17.53
CA ALA A 371 -37.97 -5.42 -17.06
C ALA A 371 -39.11 -4.71 -16.32
N ALA A 372 -40.30 -4.70 -16.89
CA ALA A 372 -41.52 -4.07 -16.31
C ALA A 372 -41.87 -4.68 -14.93
N ARG A 373 -41.66 -5.99 -14.73
CA ARG A 373 -41.91 -6.66 -13.43
C ARG A 373 -40.89 -6.14 -12.36
N LEU A 374 -39.63 -5.99 -12.72
CA LEU A 374 -38.64 -5.47 -11.80
C LEU A 374 -38.88 -3.99 -11.47
N GLU A 375 -39.25 -3.18 -12.47
CA GLU A 375 -39.58 -1.77 -12.30
C GLU A 375 -40.82 -1.58 -11.40
N ALA A 376 -41.84 -2.45 -11.51
CA ALA A 376 -42.99 -2.44 -10.61
C ALA A 376 -42.54 -2.68 -9.15
N ARG A 377 -41.62 -3.65 -8.90
CA ARG A 377 -41.05 -3.88 -7.56
C ARG A 377 -40.29 -2.64 -7.05
N VAL A 378 -39.50 -1.97 -7.90
CA VAL A 378 -38.84 -0.71 -7.55
C VAL A 378 -39.80 0.36 -7.12
N LYS A 379 -40.91 0.53 -7.88
CA LYS A 379 -41.98 1.49 -7.58
C LYS A 379 -42.64 1.21 -6.23
N ASP A 380 -42.92 -0.05 -5.92
CA ASP A 380 -43.48 -0.45 -4.63
C ASP A 380 -42.53 -0.17 -3.46
N ILE A 381 -41.25 -0.42 -3.66
CA ILE A 381 -40.20 -0.10 -2.66
C ILE A 381 -40.18 1.41 -2.40
N HIS A 382 -40.13 2.22 -3.46
CA HIS A 382 -40.12 3.67 -3.31
C HIS A 382 -41.35 4.22 -2.65
N ALA A 383 -42.53 3.64 -2.94
CA ALA A 383 -43.79 4.03 -2.31
C ALA A 383 -43.81 3.74 -0.80
N LYS A 384 -43.25 2.58 -0.38
CA LYS A 384 -43.13 2.24 1.04
C LYS A 384 -42.14 3.18 1.76
N LEU A 385 -40.95 3.42 1.18
CA LEU A 385 -39.96 4.35 1.73
C LEU A 385 -40.52 5.79 1.83
N ALA A 386 -41.35 6.22 0.88
CA ALA A 386 -42.00 7.53 0.92
C ALA A 386 -43.06 7.64 2.03
N ALA A 387 -43.80 6.54 2.28
CA ALA A 387 -44.80 6.49 3.36
C ALA A 387 -44.18 6.48 4.77
N GLU A 388 -42.96 5.96 4.92
CA GLU A 388 -42.24 5.90 6.20
C GLU A 388 -41.54 7.22 6.55
N ARG A 389 -41.43 8.18 5.62
CA ARG A 389 -40.84 9.51 5.92
C ARG A 389 -41.78 10.33 6.79
N PRO A 390 -41.36 10.82 7.96
CA PRO A 390 -42.16 11.71 8.78
C PRO A 390 -42.50 12.99 7.98
N PRO A 391 -43.68 13.57 8.13
CA PRO A 391 -44.11 14.78 7.40
C PRO A 391 -43.11 15.94 7.69
N GLU A 392 -42.60 16.56 6.64
CA GLU A 392 -41.73 17.75 6.75
C GLU A 392 -42.44 18.81 7.62
N LYS A 393 -41.83 19.18 8.74
CA LYS A 393 -42.22 20.30 9.54
C LYS A 393 -42.17 21.56 8.67
N LYS A 394 -43.30 22.09 8.25
CA LYS A 394 -43.40 23.38 7.56
C LYS A 394 -42.65 24.41 8.40
N LYS A 395 -41.59 25.00 7.85
CA LYS A 395 -40.92 26.16 8.46
C LYS A 395 -41.94 27.26 8.61
N PRO A 396 -42.07 27.91 9.79
CA PRO A 396 -42.92 29.06 9.92
C PRO A 396 -42.44 30.16 8.96
N LYS A 397 -43.37 30.71 8.19
CA LYS A 397 -43.11 31.91 7.38
C LYS A 397 -42.93 33.06 8.36
N HIS A 398 -41.76 33.63 8.42
CA HIS A 398 -41.49 34.97 8.99
C HIS A 398 -41.42 35.97 7.85
#